data_c893b71b66abf26aa52ace0be2382a37
#
_entry.id   c893b71b66abf26aa52ace0be2382a37
#
_cell.length_a   1.000
_cell.length_b   1.000
_cell.length_c   1.000
_cell.angle_alpha   90.00
_cell.angle_beta   90.00
_cell.angle_gamma   90.00
#
_symmetry.space_group_name_H-M   'P 1'
#
loop_
_entity.id
_entity.type
_entity.pdbx_description
1 polymer ?
#
loop_
_entity_poly.entity_id
_entity_poly.type
_entity_poly.pdbx_seq_one_letter_code
_entity_poly.pdbx_strand_id
1 'polypeptide(L)'
;WSWLEFRRVLFRSPEFVPNLYQKLDLTGMYKDSSISFFGIYSFILVISILKACLFYIVIRLMHKMNLSKPFSSFVATQISHLSYYTLSIGLLSYIARQLTKNLSHHGFVTDGLNQFWADSQAFILMGAIIYIIATIFKKGVDMQNENDLTV
;
A
#
# COMPACT_ATOMS: atom_id res chain seq x y z
N TRP A 1 24.29 18.10 16.79
CA TRP A 1 23.02 18.45 16.09
C TRP A 1 21.89 17.72 16.81
N SER A 2 21.15 18.48 17.64
CA SER A 2 20.11 17.89 18.48
C SER A 2 18.85 17.62 17.64
N TRP A 3 18.16 16.54 17.95
CA TRP A 3 16.85 16.16 17.39
C TRP A 3 15.81 17.31 17.44
N LEU A 4 15.98 18.23 18.38
CA LEU A 4 15.14 19.41 18.56
C LEU A 4 15.33 20.47 17.46
N GLU A 5 16.55 20.62 16.94
CA GLU A 5 16.82 21.54 15.82
C GLU A 5 16.30 20.97 14.50
N PHE A 6 16.47 19.64 14.26
CA PHE A 6 15.90 18.96 13.11
C PHE A 6 14.37 19.10 13.04
N ARG A 7 13.70 18.93 14.18
CA ARG A 7 12.25 19.15 14.31
C ARG A 7 11.82 20.59 14.08
N ARG A 8 12.62 21.58 14.51
CA ARG A 8 12.36 23.00 14.36
C ARG A 8 12.50 23.46 12.90
N VAL A 9 13.47 22.92 12.17
CA VAL A 9 13.70 23.20 10.74
C VAL A 9 12.58 22.60 9.90
N LEU A 10 12.16 21.37 10.16
CA LEU A 10 11.09 20.69 9.43
C LEU A 10 9.71 21.35 9.57
N PHE A 11 9.39 21.88 10.75
CA PHE A 11 8.03 22.41 11.01
C PHE A 11 7.91 23.93 10.93
N ARG A 12 9.00 24.68 10.75
CA ARG A 12 9.00 26.14 10.79
C ARG A 12 9.47 26.83 9.50
N SER A 13 9.91 26.09 8.51
CA SER A 13 10.30 26.64 7.20
C SER A 13 9.29 26.23 6.14
N PRO A 14 8.32 27.08 5.79
CA PRO A 14 7.33 26.79 4.74
C PRO A 14 7.95 26.52 3.38
N GLU A 15 9.21 26.94 3.17
CA GLU A 15 9.94 26.74 1.91
C GLU A 15 10.40 25.27 1.67
N PHE A 16 10.50 24.44 2.73
CA PHE A 16 10.91 23.04 2.60
C PHE A 16 9.73 22.08 2.44
N VAL A 17 8.51 22.48 2.79
CA VAL A 17 7.31 21.63 2.72
C VAL A 17 6.98 21.19 1.30
N PRO A 18 7.09 22.03 0.24
CA PRO A 18 6.84 21.62 -1.13
C PRO A 18 7.83 20.59 -1.69
N ASN A 19 9.02 20.52 -1.12
CA ASN A 19 10.10 19.65 -1.61
C ASN A 19 10.25 18.34 -0.83
N LEU A 20 9.60 18.20 0.32
CA LEU A 20 9.78 17.08 1.27
C LEU A 20 9.18 15.77 0.78
N TYR A 21 8.20 15.79 -0.10
CA TYR A 21 7.54 14.58 -0.60
C TYR A 21 7.22 14.72 -2.10
N GLN A 22 8.17 14.41 -2.97
CA GLN A 22 7.98 14.33 -4.43
C GLN A 22 7.26 15.55 -5.05
N LYS A 23 7.52 16.75 -4.56
CA LYS A 23 6.88 18.01 -5.01
C LYS A 23 5.36 18.04 -4.83
N LEU A 24 4.83 17.32 -3.84
CA LEU A 24 3.42 17.35 -3.53
C LEU A 24 3.07 18.61 -2.77
N ASP A 25 2.64 19.66 -3.46
CA ASP A 25 2.11 20.88 -2.86
C ASP A 25 0.57 20.83 -2.85
N LEU A 26 0.00 20.60 -1.67
CA LEU A 26 -1.44 20.60 -1.42
C LEU A 26 -1.93 21.89 -0.76
N THR A 27 -1.09 22.91 -0.67
CA THR A 27 -1.41 24.18 0.02
C THR A 27 -2.58 24.89 -0.64
N GLY A 28 -2.67 24.86 -1.98
CA GLY A 28 -3.80 25.42 -2.71
C GLY A 28 -5.10 24.70 -2.36
N MET A 29 -5.10 23.37 -2.40
CA MET A 29 -6.27 22.57 -2.06
C MET A 29 -6.75 22.77 -0.62
N TYR A 30 -5.84 22.95 0.33
CA TYR A 30 -6.18 23.24 1.73
C TYR A 30 -6.89 24.59 1.89
N LYS A 31 -6.47 25.62 1.14
CA LYS A 31 -7.08 26.96 1.16
C LYS A 31 -8.47 26.98 0.54
N ASP A 32 -8.66 26.21 -0.56
CA ASP A 32 -9.93 26.22 -1.31
C ASP A 32 -10.98 25.29 -0.68
N SER A 33 -10.56 24.12 -0.18
CA SER A 33 -11.47 23.15 0.46
C SER A 33 -10.73 22.24 1.43
N SER A 34 -10.88 22.50 2.72
CA SER A 34 -10.32 21.66 3.78
C SER A 34 -10.83 20.20 3.72
N ILE A 35 -12.09 19.98 3.32
CA ILE A 35 -12.69 18.63 3.21
C ILE A 35 -11.99 17.82 2.12
N SER A 36 -11.76 18.41 0.95
CA SER A 36 -11.05 17.75 -0.16
C SER A 36 -9.61 17.44 0.21
N PHE A 37 -8.94 18.34 0.91
CA PHE A 37 -7.58 18.13 1.40
C PHE A 37 -7.52 16.94 2.37
N PHE A 38 -8.34 16.91 3.43
CA PHE A 38 -8.34 15.82 4.40
C PHE A 38 -8.75 14.48 3.76
N GLY A 39 -9.67 14.50 2.78
CA GLY A 39 -10.06 13.32 2.02
C GLY A 39 -8.87 12.71 1.28
N ILE A 40 -8.18 13.48 0.45
CA ILE A 40 -7.02 13.00 -0.31
C ILE A 40 -5.87 12.59 0.61
N TYR A 41 -5.60 13.39 1.65
CA TYR A 41 -4.54 13.10 2.62
C TYR A 41 -4.78 11.78 3.36
N SER A 42 -6.03 11.47 3.73
CA SER A 42 -6.38 10.20 4.35
C SER A 42 -6.11 9.00 3.43
N PHE A 43 -6.42 9.10 2.12
CA PHE A 43 -6.06 8.06 1.16
C PHE A 43 -4.55 7.83 1.07
N ILE A 44 -3.76 8.91 1.01
CA ILE A 44 -2.30 8.81 0.99
C ILE A 44 -1.79 8.08 2.23
N LEU A 45 -2.27 8.44 3.42
CA LEU A 45 -1.87 7.80 4.68
C LEU A 45 -2.25 6.33 4.72
N VAL A 46 -3.50 5.99 4.41
CA VAL A 46 -3.98 4.60 4.44
C VAL A 46 -3.19 3.73 3.46
N ILE A 47 -2.99 4.18 2.23
CA ILE A 47 -2.22 3.42 1.22
C ILE A 47 -0.77 3.27 1.66
N SER A 48 -0.15 4.29 2.27
CA SER A 48 1.21 4.21 2.79
C SER A 48 1.33 3.18 3.92
N ILE A 49 0.37 3.15 4.83
CA ILE A 49 0.31 2.14 5.91
C ILE A 49 0.14 0.74 5.32
N LEU A 50 -0.76 0.56 4.35
CA LEU A 50 -0.96 -0.75 3.70
C LEU A 50 0.31 -1.23 2.98
N LYS A 51 1.04 -0.34 2.30
CA LYS A 51 2.34 -0.65 1.71
C LYS A 51 3.37 -1.08 2.77
N ALA A 52 3.43 -0.39 3.90
CA ALA A 52 4.31 -0.78 5.00
C ALA A 52 3.95 -2.17 5.58
N CYS A 53 2.66 -2.45 5.77
CA CYS A 53 2.16 -3.76 6.20
C CYS A 53 2.51 -4.86 5.18
N LEU A 54 2.40 -4.57 3.88
CA LEU A 54 2.77 -5.50 2.81
C LEU A 54 4.26 -5.88 2.91
N PHE A 55 5.15 -4.89 3.04
CA PHE A 55 6.58 -5.15 3.24
C PHE A 55 6.86 -5.94 4.50
N TYR A 56 6.18 -5.64 5.60
CA TYR A 56 6.30 -6.42 6.84
C TYR A 56 5.93 -7.89 6.65
N ILE A 57 4.84 -8.18 5.91
CA ILE A 57 4.42 -9.57 5.62
C ILE A 57 5.48 -10.29 4.78
N VAL A 58 6.06 -9.63 3.77
CA VAL A 58 7.13 -10.21 2.94
C VAL A 58 8.36 -10.55 3.80
N ILE A 59 8.82 -9.63 4.64
CA ILE A 59 9.95 -9.85 5.54
C ILE A 59 9.66 -11.02 6.49
N ARG A 60 8.47 -11.04 7.10
CA ARG A 60 8.04 -12.11 7.99
C ARG A 60 7.98 -13.48 7.29
N LEU A 61 7.51 -13.50 6.04
CA LEU A 61 7.47 -14.71 5.22
C LEU A 61 8.88 -15.23 4.99
N MET A 62 9.81 -14.37 4.56
CA MET A 62 11.20 -14.75 4.30
C MET A 62 11.91 -15.29 5.55
N HIS A 63 11.71 -14.65 6.70
CA HIS A 63 12.35 -15.09 7.95
C HIS A 63 11.83 -16.42 8.49
N LYS A 64 10.54 -16.73 8.28
CA LYS A 64 9.89 -17.92 8.86
C LYS A 64 9.69 -19.06 7.88
N MET A 65 10.00 -18.87 6.60
CA MET A 65 9.88 -19.91 5.59
C MET A 65 10.98 -20.95 5.78
N ASN A 66 10.57 -22.20 5.99
CA ASN A 66 11.50 -23.34 6.02
C ASN A 66 11.59 -23.95 4.62
N LEU A 67 12.76 -23.82 3.99
CA LEU A 67 13.00 -24.33 2.63
C LEU A 67 12.89 -25.86 2.52
N SER A 68 13.05 -26.58 3.64
CA SER A 68 12.89 -28.05 3.66
C SER A 68 11.42 -28.49 3.64
N LYS A 69 10.48 -27.61 4.07
CA LYS A 69 9.03 -27.85 4.04
C LYS A 69 8.33 -26.59 3.53
N PRO A 70 8.37 -26.30 2.24
CA PRO A 70 7.83 -25.07 1.67
C PRO A 70 6.31 -24.98 1.76
N PHE A 71 5.61 -26.13 1.69
CA PHE A 71 4.16 -26.21 1.84
C PHE A 71 3.79 -26.30 3.32
N SER A 72 3.62 -25.16 3.96
CA SER A 72 3.15 -25.09 5.34
C SER A 72 1.93 -24.16 5.42
N SER A 73 1.02 -24.45 6.37
CA SER A 73 -0.17 -23.61 6.62
C SER A 73 0.21 -22.17 6.90
N PHE A 74 1.37 -21.92 7.55
CA PHE A 74 1.88 -20.57 7.77
C PHE A 74 2.18 -19.86 6.46
N VAL A 75 2.91 -20.50 5.52
CA VAL A 75 3.28 -19.91 4.22
C VAL A 75 2.02 -19.62 3.40
N ALA A 76 1.09 -20.57 3.30
CA ALA A 76 -0.18 -20.41 2.60
C ALA A 76 -0.98 -19.21 3.15
N THR A 77 -1.04 -19.06 4.47
CA THR A 77 -1.73 -17.94 5.12
C THR A 77 -1.05 -16.60 4.83
N GLN A 78 0.29 -16.54 4.90
CA GLN A 78 1.01 -15.29 4.61
C GLN A 78 0.88 -14.86 3.15
N ILE A 79 0.90 -15.79 2.20
CA ILE A 79 0.68 -15.48 0.77
C ILE A 79 -0.77 -14.99 0.56
N SER A 80 -1.75 -15.57 1.25
CA SER A 80 -3.14 -15.08 1.21
C SER A 80 -3.25 -13.64 1.74
N HIS A 81 -2.63 -13.34 2.87
CA HIS A 81 -2.60 -11.98 3.40
C HIS A 81 -1.92 -11.01 2.40
N LEU A 82 -0.79 -11.41 1.81
CA LEU A 82 -0.09 -10.61 0.80
C LEU A 82 -1.02 -10.25 -0.37
N SER A 83 -1.79 -11.23 -0.86
CA SER A 83 -2.79 -11.00 -1.90
C SER A 83 -3.84 -9.97 -1.48
N TYR A 84 -4.44 -10.12 -0.29
CA TYR A 84 -5.46 -9.19 0.20
C TYR A 84 -4.93 -7.76 0.37
N TYR A 85 -3.73 -7.58 0.93
CA TYR A 85 -3.11 -6.26 1.04
C TYR A 85 -2.82 -5.66 -0.32
N THR A 86 -2.30 -6.45 -1.27
CA THR A 86 -2.00 -5.98 -2.62
C THR A 86 -3.27 -5.55 -3.37
N LEU A 87 -4.34 -6.34 -3.30
CA LEU A 87 -5.65 -5.99 -3.87
C LEU A 87 -6.23 -4.73 -3.22
N SER A 88 -6.16 -4.62 -1.90
CA SER A 88 -6.66 -3.44 -1.17
C SER A 88 -5.92 -2.17 -1.57
N ILE A 89 -4.59 -2.22 -1.72
CA ILE A 89 -3.80 -1.09 -2.22
C ILE A 89 -4.25 -0.69 -3.63
N GLY A 90 -4.42 -1.67 -4.53
CA GLY A 90 -4.86 -1.43 -5.89
C GLY A 90 -6.24 -0.79 -5.96
N LEU A 91 -7.22 -1.33 -5.23
CA LEU A 91 -8.59 -0.82 -5.21
C LEU A 91 -8.67 0.59 -4.59
N LEU A 92 -8.02 0.82 -3.45
CA LEU A 92 -8.00 2.15 -2.82
C LEU A 92 -7.29 3.17 -3.69
N SER A 93 -6.18 2.80 -4.33
CA SER A 93 -5.48 3.68 -5.27
C SER A 93 -6.33 4.00 -6.50
N TYR A 94 -7.12 3.03 -7.00
CA TYR A 94 -8.05 3.27 -8.10
C TYR A 94 -9.16 4.26 -7.72
N ILE A 95 -9.77 4.08 -6.53
CA ILE A 95 -10.80 5.00 -6.02
C ILE A 95 -10.21 6.40 -5.83
N ALA A 96 -9.04 6.51 -5.20
CA ALA A 96 -8.36 7.78 -5.00
C ALA A 96 -8.04 8.48 -6.33
N ARG A 97 -7.63 7.71 -7.36
CA ARG A 97 -7.41 8.24 -8.71
C ARG A 97 -8.69 8.83 -9.32
N GLN A 98 -9.83 8.17 -9.16
CA GLN A 98 -11.11 8.69 -9.67
C GLN A 98 -11.54 9.95 -8.94
N LEU A 99 -11.38 9.99 -7.61
CA LEU A 99 -11.64 11.19 -6.81
C LEU A 99 -10.73 12.35 -7.22
N THR A 100 -9.43 12.10 -7.42
CA THR A 100 -8.47 13.11 -7.88
C THR A 100 -8.85 13.68 -9.24
N LYS A 101 -9.29 12.83 -10.19
CA LYS A 101 -9.77 13.28 -11.49
C LYS A 101 -11.01 14.18 -11.36
N ASN A 102 -11.96 13.80 -10.51
CA ASN A 102 -13.16 14.59 -10.28
C ASN A 102 -12.81 15.97 -9.68
N LEU A 103 -11.91 16.02 -8.71
CA LEU A 103 -11.41 17.28 -8.15
C LEU A 103 -10.70 18.15 -9.19
N SER A 104 -9.91 17.56 -10.09
CA SER A 104 -9.28 18.29 -11.21
C SER A 104 -10.31 18.94 -12.13
N HIS A 105 -11.45 18.28 -12.42
CA HIS A 105 -12.55 18.86 -13.19
C HIS A 105 -13.22 20.04 -12.49
N HIS A 106 -13.14 20.11 -11.17
CA HIS A 106 -13.64 21.24 -10.37
C HIS A 106 -12.60 22.35 -10.15
N GLY A 107 -11.47 22.31 -10.87
CA GLY A 107 -10.47 23.38 -10.88
C GLY A 107 -9.37 23.28 -9.82
N PHE A 108 -9.30 22.18 -9.07
CA PHE A 108 -8.20 21.96 -8.12
C PHE A 108 -6.91 21.52 -8.82
N VAL A 109 -5.78 22.04 -8.36
CA VAL A 109 -4.45 21.62 -8.86
C VAL A 109 -4.11 20.26 -8.27
N THR A 110 -4.07 19.22 -9.12
CA THR A 110 -3.87 17.82 -8.71
C THR A 110 -2.68 17.15 -9.39
N ASP A 111 -1.84 17.92 -10.10
CA ASP A 111 -0.77 17.39 -10.96
C ASP A 111 0.23 16.48 -10.24
N GLY A 112 0.58 16.81 -8.98
CA GLY A 112 1.47 15.97 -8.17
C GLY A 112 0.84 14.67 -7.65
N LEU A 113 -0.51 14.57 -7.61
CA LEU A 113 -1.22 13.42 -7.03
C LEU A 113 -1.28 12.22 -7.96
N ASN A 114 -1.24 12.42 -9.27
CA ASN A 114 -1.35 11.34 -10.25
C ASN A 114 -0.26 10.28 -10.10
N GLN A 115 0.93 10.66 -9.64
CA GLN A 115 2.04 9.74 -9.42
C GLN A 115 1.75 8.71 -8.30
N PHE A 116 0.97 9.10 -7.27
CA PHE A 116 0.62 8.19 -6.17
C PHE A 116 -0.32 7.07 -6.58
N TRP A 117 -1.11 7.29 -7.63
CA TRP A 117 -2.16 6.39 -8.09
C TRP A 117 -1.83 5.70 -9.42
N ALA A 118 -0.68 6.01 -10.04
CA ALA A 118 -0.32 5.55 -11.38
C ALA A 118 -0.40 4.01 -11.50
N ASP A 119 0.10 3.30 -10.49
CA ASP A 119 0.26 1.84 -10.52
C ASP A 119 -0.98 1.07 -10.02
N SER A 120 -2.12 1.71 -9.82
CA SER A 120 -3.32 1.09 -9.23
C SER A 120 -3.75 -0.19 -9.96
N GLN A 121 -3.74 -0.18 -11.30
CA GLN A 121 -4.11 -1.33 -12.12
C GLN A 121 -3.10 -2.48 -12.00
N ALA A 122 -1.80 -2.15 -11.93
CA ALA A 122 -0.75 -3.15 -11.73
C ALA A 122 -0.89 -3.85 -10.37
N PHE A 123 -1.22 -3.10 -9.31
CA PHE A 123 -1.48 -3.68 -7.99
C PHE A 123 -2.71 -4.59 -7.98
N ILE A 124 -3.79 -4.25 -8.68
CA ILE A 124 -4.98 -5.11 -8.79
C ILE A 124 -4.61 -6.42 -9.50
N LEU A 125 -3.94 -6.34 -10.65
CA LEU A 125 -3.54 -7.52 -11.41
C LEU A 125 -2.59 -8.40 -10.60
N MET A 126 -1.57 -7.81 -9.98
CA MET A 126 -0.62 -8.53 -9.14
C MET A 126 -1.30 -9.20 -7.94
N GLY A 127 -2.23 -8.52 -7.29
CA GLY A 127 -3.00 -9.07 -6.18
C GLY A 127 -3.84 -10.28 -6.60
N ALA A 128 -4.45 -10.24 -7.79
CA ALA A 128 -5.20 -11.37 -8.35
C ALA A 128 -4.29 -12.57 -8.64
N ILE A 129 -3.10 -12.34 -9.22
CA ILE A 129 -2.11 -13.40 -9.47
C ILE A 129 -1.65 -14.03 -8.15
N ILE A 130 -1.30 -13.22 -7.15
CA ILE A 130 -0.90 -13.72 -5.84
C ILE A 130 -2.03 -14.51 -5.18
N TYR A 131 -3.30 -14.11 -5.37
CA TYR A 131 -4.44 -14.85 -4.86
C TYR A 131 -4.54 -16.27 -5.46
N ILE A 132 -4.32 -16.41 -6.75
CA ILE A 132 -4.28 -17.72 -7.42
C ILE A 132 -3.16 -18.57 -6.83
N ILE A 133 -1.96 -18.01 -6.68
CA ILE A 133 -0.81 -18.68 -6.06
C ILE A 133 -1.16 -19.12 -4.63
N ALA A 134 -1.76 -18.26 -3.82
CA ALA A 134 -2.18 -18.58 -2.46
C ALA A 134 -3.15 -19.77 -2.41
N THR A 135 -4.09 -19.82 -3.37
CA THR A 135 -5.07 -20.91 -3.47
C THR A 135 -4.38 -22.22 -3.82
N ILE A 136 -3.40 -22.22 -4.73
CA ILE A 136 -2.61 -23.42 -5.09
C ILE A 136 -1.81 -23.90 -3.88
N PHE A 137 -1.14 -22.98 -3.16
CA PHE A 137 -0.39 -23.32 -1.95
C PHE A 137 -1.27 -23.93 -0.86
N LYS A 138 -2.47 -23.39 -0.65
CA LYS A 138 -3.43 -23.93 0.31
C LYS A 138 -3.84 -25.35 -0.04
N LYS A 139 -4.17 -25.61 -1.31
CA LYS A 139 -4.48 -26.98 -1.78
C LYS A 139 -3.29 -27.93 -1.61
N GLY A 140 -2.06 -27.44 -1.87
CA GLY A 140 -0.86 -28.25 -1.66
C GLY A 140 -0.66 -28.65 -0.20
N VAL A 141 -0.95 -27.74 0.74
CA VAL A 141 -0.92 -28.05 2.19
C VAL A 141 -1.98 -29.07 2.56
N ASP A 142 -3.20 -28.93 2.04
CA ASP A 142 -4.31 -29.85 2.32
C ASP A 142 -3.97 -31.27 1.83
N MET A 143 -3.45 -31.42 0.60
CA MET A 143 -3.01 -32.71 0.03
C MET A 143 -1.87 -33.33 0.81
N GLN A 144 -0.91 -32.53 1.30
CA GLN A 144 0.19 -33.03 2.13
C GLN A 144 -0.34 -33.57 3.46
N ASN A 145 -1.26 -32.84 4.11
CA ASN A 145 -1.87 -33.29 5.37
C ASN A 145 -2.69 -34.59 5.19
N GLU A 146 -3.39 -34.75 4.07
CA GLU A 146 -4.13 -35.98 3.76
C GLU A 146 -3.18 -37.20 3.58
N ASN A 147 -2.05 -37.02 2.89
CA ASN A 147 -1.05 -38.04 2.74
C ASN A 147 -0.39 -38.46 4.06
N ASP A 148 -0.12 -37.47 4.95
CA ASP A 148 0.51 -37.74 6.25
C ASP A 148 -0.45 -38.52 7.20
N LEU A 149 -1.77 -38.52 6.94
CA LEU A 149 -2.77 -39.24 7.69
C LEU A 149 -3.02 -40.68 7.18
N THR A 150 -2.52 -41.02 5.97
CA THR A 150 -2.75 -42.32 5.33
C THR A 150 -1.59 -43.30 5.49
N VAL A 151 -0.52 -42.91 6.18
CA VAL A 151 0.62 -43.74 6.57
C VAL A 151 0.57 -44.03 8.05
#